data_1f1dafaa8d3447af2d9f179d8c0982eb
#
_entry.id   1f1dafaa8d3447af2d9f179d8c0982eb
#
_cell.length_a   1.000
_cell.length_b   1.000
_cell.length_c   1.000
_cell.angle_alpha   90.00
_cell.angle_beta   90.00
_cell.angle_gamma   90.00
#
_symmetry.space_group_name_H-M   'P 1'
#
loop_
_entity.id
_entity.type
_entity.pdbx_description
1 polymer ?
#
loop_
_entity_poly.entity_id
_entity_poly.type
_entity_poly.pdbx_seq_one_letter_code
_entity_poly.pdbx_strand_id
1 'polypeptide(L)'
;MPMPHRNTILIGLALAVLGSGLIPPTWAAAPQVPVKGMVTLVDLGANSCIPCKMMAPILEKLEKVYRGKAAIVFIDVWKTPDEAKRFNLQVIPTQIFYDKKGKEVYRHMGFMAEKDIVAVLDKLGAN
;
A
#
# COMPACT_ATOMS: atom_id res chain seq x y z
N MET A 1 0.17 35.43 -75.84
CA MET A 1 -0.32 36.01 -74.58
C MET A 1 -0.42 34.89 -73.56
N PRO A 2 0.47 34.82 -72.64
CA PRO A 2 0.37 33.79 -71.59
C PRO A 2 -0.56 34.27 -70.46
N MET A 3 -1.52 33.42 -70.06
CA MET A 3 -2.42 33.67 -68.94
C MET A 3 -1.72 33.38 -67.62
N PRO A 4 -1.96 34.19 -66.57
CA PRO A 4 -1.38 33.93 -65.24
C PRO A 4 -2.14 32.82 -64.50
N HIS A 5 -1.38 31.83 -63.99
CA HIS A 5 -1.85 30.76 -63.12
C HIS A 5 -2.27 31.37 -61.75
N ARG A 6 -3.52 31.24 -61.41
CA ARG A 6 -4.03 31.58 -60.07
C ARG A 6 -3.67 30.45 -59.09
N ASN A 7 -2.66 30.73 -58.29
CA ASN A 7 -2.34 29.88 -57.11
C ASN A 7 -3.47 29.98 -56.09
N THR A 8 -4.26 28.95 -56.00
CA THR A 8 -5.20 28.79 -54.92
C THR A 8 -4.49 28.17 -53.72
N ILE A 9 -4.14 28.98 -52.76
CA ILE A 9 -3.58 28.54 -51.49
C ILE A 9 -4.74 27.96 -50.66
N LEU A 10 -4.81 26.63 -50.56
CA LEU A 10 -5.68 25.95 -49.60
C LEU A 10 -5.06 26.05 -48.22
N ILE A 11 -5.60 26.93 -47.40
CA ILE A 11 -5.26 27.03 -45.99
C ILE A 11 -5.99 25.86 -45.29
N GLY A 12 -5.23 24.80 -45.03
CA GLY A 12 -5.66 23.66 -44.24
C GLY A 12 -5.83 24.10 -42.77
N LEU A 13 -7.07 24.17 -42.35
CA LEU A 13 -7.41 24.40 -40.93
C LEU A 13 -7.11 23.12 -40.13
N ALA A 14 -5.96 23.06 -39.48
CA ALA A 14 -5.64 21.97 -38.56
C ALA A 14 -6.48 22.16 -37.28
N LEU A 15 -7.56 21.36 -37.15
CA LEU A 15 -8.27 21.21 -35.88
C LEU A 15 -7.35 20.48 -34.90
N ALA A 16 -6.78 21.22 -33.97
CA ALA A 16 -6.14 20.64 -32.78
C ALA A 16 -7.24 20.07 -31.86
N VAL A 17 -7.45 18.77 -31.94
CA VAL A 17 -8.28 18.06 -30.95
C VAL A 17 -7.50 18.02 -29.64
N LEU A 18 -7.81 18.95 -28.72
CA LEU A 18 -7.41 18.87 -27.33
C LEU A 18 -8.14 17.69 -26.70
N GLY A 19 -7.50 16.53 -26.74
CA GLY A 19 -7.95 15.36 -26.01
C GLY A 19 -7.88 15.64 -24.52
N SER A 20 -9.02 16.01 -23.92
CA SER A 20 -9.18 16.00 -22.46
C SER A 20 -9.08 14.57 -22.00
N GLY A 21 -7.87 14.15 -21.64
CA GLY A 21 -7.62 12.86 -20.99
C GLY A 21 -8.34 12.87 -19.65
N LEU A 22 -9.51 12.24 -19.59
CA LEU A 22 -10.15 11.85 -18.32
C LEU A 22 -9.21 10.90 -17.62
N ILE A 23 -8.42 11.42 -16.67
CA ILE A 23 -7.64 10.59 -15.75
C ILE A 23 -8.68 9.87 -14.90
N PRO A 24 -8.81 8.53 -14.98
CA PRO A 24 -9.74 7.81 -14.12
C PRO A 24 -9.34 8.05 -12.67
N PRO A 25 -10.31 8.16 -11.74
CA PRO A 25 -9.99 8.27 -10.33
C PRO A 25 -9.17 7.04 -9.94
N THR A 26 -7.94 7.25 -9.50
CA THR A 26 -7.14 6.20 -8.88
C THR A 26 -7.83 5.85 -7.57
N TRP A 27 -8.67 4.85 -7.59
CA TRP A 27 -9.14 4.20 -6.37
C TRP A 27 -7.89 3.78 -5.63
N ALA A 28 -7.73 4.28 -4.40
CA ALA A 28 -6.62 3.89 -3.57
C ALA A 28 -6.70 2.37 -3.41
N ALA A 29 -5.88 1.66 -4.20
CA ALA A 29 -5.77 0.22 -4.08
C ALA A 29 -5.30 -0.09 -2.66
N ALA A 30 -5.90 -1.10 -2.03
CA ALA A 30 -5.45 -1.58 -0.73
C ALA A 30 -3.92 -1.80 -0.81
N PRO A 31 -3.18 -1.44 0.25
CA PRO A 31 -1.73 -1.55 0.22
C PRO A 31 -1.33 -2.98 -0.14
N GLN A 32 -0.50 -3.10 -1.18
CA GLN A 32 0.01 -4.42 -1.57
C GLN A 32 0.98 -4.91 -0.51
N VAL A 33 0.60 -5.96 0.19
CA VAL A 33 1.42 -6.59 1.21
C VAL A 33 1.63 -8.07 0.90
N PRO A 34 2.85 -8.59 1.16
CA PRO A 34 4.05 -7.91 1.65
C PRO A 34 4.64 -6.93 0.62
N VAL A 35 5.32 -5.89 1.12
CA VAL A 35 6.00 -4.91 0.27
C VAL A 35 7.28 -5.52 -0.29
N LYS A 36 7.37 -5.57 -1.61
CA LYS A 36 8.49 -6.22 -2.30
C LYS A 36 9.84 -5.58 -1.93
N GLY A 37 10.80 -6.41 -1.56
CA GLY A 37 12.16 -5.99 -1.23
C GLY A 37 12.32 -5.36 0.16
N MET A 38 11.26 -5.33 0.97
CA MET A 38 11.26 -4.73 2.29
C MET A 38 10.69 -5.68 3.35
N VAL A 39 11.32 -5.73 4.52
CA VAL A 39 10.71 -6.38 5.69
C VAL A 39 9.35 -5.76 5.92
N THR A 40 8.30 -6.57 6.07
CA THR A 40 6.93 -6.08 6.22
C THR A 40 6.29 -6.66 7.47
N LEU A 41 5.72 -5.78 8.30
CA LEU A 41 4.79 -6.12 9.36
C LEU A 41 3.38 -5.77 8.89
N VAL A 42 2.49 -6.74 8.90
CA VAL A 42 1.05 -6.54 8.69
C VAL A 42 0.33 -6.78 10.01
N ASP A 43 -0.37 -5.77 10.52
CA ASP A 43 -1.27 -5.90 11.67
C ASP A 43 -2.71 -5.98 11.16
N LEU A 44 -3.35 -7.11 11.39
CA LEU A 44 -4.74 -7.34 11.04
C LEU A 44 -5.61 -7.10 12.27
N GLY A 45 -6.45 -6.10 12.21
CA GLY A 45 -7.25 -5.69 13.35
C GLY A 45 -8.56 -5.03 12.93
N ALA A 46 -9.14 -4.27 13.86
CA ALA A 46 -10.30 -3.42 13.60
C ALA A 46 -10.26 -2.19 14.50
N ASN A 47 -10.74 -1.06 14.00
CA ASN A 47 -10.71 0.21 14.74
C ASN A 47 -11.56 0.19 16.03
N SER A 48 -12.55 -0.70 16.12
CA SER A 48 -13.43 -0.83 17.31
C SER A 48 -13.02 -1.94 18.28
N CYS A 49 -11.98 -2.70 17.98
CA CYS A 49 -11.44 -3.77 18.79
C CYS A 49 -10.51 -3.18 19.87
N ILE A 50 -10.74 -3.47 21.16
CA ILE A 50 -9.97 -2.88 22.27
C ILE A 50 -8.47 -3.24 22.19
N PRO A 51 -8.05 -4.53 22.10
CA PRO A 51 -6.64 -4.84 21.98
C PRO A 51 -6.00 -4.31 20.69
N CYS A 52 -6.77 -4.16 19.60
CA CYS A 52 -6.29 -3.53 18.37
C CYS A 52 -6.03 -2.02 18.58
N LYS A 53 -6.87 -1.33 19.36
CA LYS A 53 -6.65 0.07 19.72
C LYS A 53 -5.37 0.26 20.53
N MET A 54 -4.99 -0.71 21.33
CA MET A 54 -3.72 -0.69 22.04
C MET A 54 -2.51 -0.85 21.12
N MET A 55 -2.67 -1.53 19.99
CA MET A 55 -1.64 -1.66 18.97
C MET A 55 -1.41 -0.35 18.20
N ALA A 56 -2.44 0.44 17.97
CA ALA A 56 -2.40 1.62 17.09
C ALA A 56 -1.24 2.59 17.41
N PRO A 57 -1.03 3.08 18.64
CA PRO A 57 0.07 3.99 18.94
C PRO A 57 1.45 3.34 18.77
N ILE A 58 1.56 2.04 19.01
CA ILE A 58 2.80 1.28 18.78
C ILE A 58 3.12 1.25 17.29
N LEU A 59 2.13 0.88 16.45
CA LEU A 59 2.30 0.81 15.01
C LEU A 59 2.63 2.18 14.40
N GLU A 60 1.95 3.25 14.82
CA GLU A 60 2.24 4.63 14.37
C GLU A 60 3.67 5.06 14.70
N LYS A 61 4.15 4.73 15.90
CA LYS A 61 5.52 4.99 16.31
C LYS A 61 6.52 4.21 15.46
N LEU A 62 6.28 2.90 15.29
CA LEU A 62 7.18 2.02 14.55
C LEU A 62 7.20 2.36 13.05
N GLU A 63 6.09 2.79 12.46
CA GLU A 63 6.06 3.28 11.09
C GLU A 63 7.04 4.45 10.88
N LYS A 64 7.11 5.37 11.84
CA LYS A 64 8.05 6.50 11.78
C LYS A 64 9.49 6.05 11.98
N VAL A 65 9.75 5.18 12.96
CA VAL A 65 11.09 4.69 13.32
C VAL A 65 11.69 3.85 12.20
N TYR A 66 10.89 2.99 11.58
CA TYR A 66 11.35 2.06 10.53
C TYR A 66 11.11 2.58 9.10
N ARG A 67 10.78 3.86 8.94
CA ARG A 67 10.57 4.46 7.61
C ARG A 67 11.78 4.22 6.69
N GLY A 68 11.52 3.61 5.53
CA GLY A 68 12.56 3.22 4.57
C GLY A 68 13.31 1.93 4.89
N LYS A 69 13.08 1.32 6.07
CA LYS A 69 13.73 0.08 6.51
C LYS A 69 12.75 -1.09 6.59
N ALA A 70 11.55 -0.85 7.07
CA ALA A 70 10.45 -1.81 7.09
C ALA A 70 9.13 -1.12 6.75
N ALA A 71 8.22 -1.88 6.17
CA ALA A 71 6.84 -1.46 5.97
C ALA A 71 6.00 -1.93 7.16
N ILE A 72 5.31 -1.00 7.81
CA ILE A 72 4.37 -1.27 8.89
C ILE A 72 2.98 -0.96 8.35
N VAL A 73 2.13 -1.98 8.23
CA VAL A 73 0.82 -1.86 7.56
C VAL A 73 -0.29 -2.35 8.48
N PHE A 74 -1.28 -1.51 8.70
CA PHE A 74 -2.51 -1.88 9.39
C PHE A 74 -3.63 -2.15 8.37
N ILE A 75 -4.38 -3.24 8.57
CA ILE A 75 -5.56 -3.58 7.76
C ILE A 75 -6.76 -3.79 8.69
N ASP A 76 -7.80 -2.97 8.49
CA ASP A 76 -9.07 -3.12 9.19
C ASP A 76 -9.91 -4.20 8.47
N VAL A 77 -9.93 -5.40 9.05
CA VAL A 77 -10.61 -6.56 8.47
C VAL A 77 -12.13 -6.51 8.61
N TRP A 78 -12.66 -5.62 9.44
CA TRP A 78 -14.10 -5.39 9.48
C TRP A 78 -14.58 -4.49 8.34
N LYS A 79 -13.70 -3.62 7.83
CA LYS A 79 -13.95 -2.83 6.62
C LYS A 79 -13.63 -3.60 5.34
N THR A 80 -12.70 -4.54 5.42
CA THR A 80 -12.22 -5.35 4.29
C THR A 80 -12.24 -6.85 4.63
N PRO A 81 -13.42 -7.50 4.72
CA PRO A 81 -13.55 -8.89 5.19
C PRO A 81 -12.79 -9.91 4.34
N ASP A 82 -12.57 -9.63 3.05
CA ASP A 82 -11.83 -10.53 2.17
C ASP A 82 -10.36 -10.64 2.55
N GLU A 83 -9.79 -9.60 3.18
CA GLU A 83 -8.44 -9.64 3.70
C GLU A 83 -8.30 -10.66 4.85
N ALA A 84 -9.32 -10.83 5.68
CA ALA A 84 -9.32 -11.86 6.72
C ALA A 84 -9.16 -13.27 6.13
N LYS A 85 -9.83 -13.54 5.00
CA LYS A 85 -9.69 -14.82 4.27
C LYS A 85 -8.32 -14.95 3.63
N ARG A 86 -7.87 -13.89 2.95
CA ARG A 86 -6.57 -13.84 2.27
C ARG A 86 -5.42 -14.19 3.19
N PHE A 87 -5.44 -13.68 4.43
CA PHE A 87 -4.40 -13.92 5.42
C PHE A 87 -4.68 -15.15 6.32
N ASN A 88 -5.74 -15.92 6.05
CA ASN A 88 -6.17 -17.03 6.91
C ASN A 88 -6.25 -16.62 8.39
N LEU A 89 -6.92 -15.50 8.63
CA LEU A 89 -7.02 -14.87 9.95
C LEU A 89 -7.93 -15.69 10.88
N GLN A 90 -7.46 -15.96 12.10
CA GLN A 90 -8.22 -16.68 13.13
C GLN A 90 -8.76 -15.76 14.21
N VAL A 91 -8.02 -14.73 14.57
CA VAL A 91 -8.33 -13.80 15.66
C VAL A 91 -7.71 -12.43 15.38
N ILE A 92 -8.29 -11.37 15.94
CA ILE A 92 -7.72 -10.02 15.90
C ILE A 92 -7.33 -9.55 17.31
N PRO A 93 -6.25 -8.75 17.45
CA PRO A 93 -5.27 -8.46 16.40
C PRO A 93 -4.37 -9.65 16.09
N THR A 94 -3.83 -9.71 14.88
CA THR A 94 -2.78 -10.66 14.49
C THR A 94 -1.70 -9.91 13.72
N GLN A 95 -0.46 -10.10 14.13
CA GLN A 95 0.71 -9.54 13.47
C GLN A 95 1.39 -10.60 12.63
N ILE A 96 1.63 -10.29 11.35
CA ILE A 96 2.32 -11.19 10.42
C ILE A 96 3.58 -10.48 9.91
N PHE A 97 4.72 -11.16 10.02
CA PHE A 97 6.01 -10.64 9.60
C PHE A 97 6.49 -11.36 8.35
N TYR A 98 6.91 -10.57 7.38
CA TYR A 98 7.47 -11.04 6.11
C TYR A 98 8.90 -10.58 5.95
N ASP A 99 9.74 -11.45 5.43
CA ASP A 99 11.10 -11.09 5.05
C ASP A 99 11.13 -10.27 3.75
N LYS A 100 12.32 -9.81 3.34
CA LYS A 100 12.52 -9.02 2.10
C LYS A 100 12.13 -9.78 0.82
N LYS A 101 12.03 -11.11 0.89
CA LYS A 101 11.59 -11.96 -0.22
C LYS A 101 10.07 -12.12 -0.28
N GLY A 102 9.34 -11.58 0.71
CA GLY A 102 7.89 -11.68 0.81
C GLY A 102 7.42 -13.01 1.43
N LYS A 103 8.30 -13.74 2.10
CA LYS A 103 7.95 -14.96 2.81
C LYS A 103 7.49 -14.63 4.23
N GLU A 104 6.34 -15.19 4.63
CA GLU A 104 5.90 -15.15 6.04
C GLU A 104 6.90 -15.93 6.90
N VAL A 105 7.46 -15.27 7.90
CA VAL A 105 8.48 -15.85 8.78
C VAL A 105 8.05 -15.92 10.24
N TYR A 106 7.06 -15.13 10.64
CA TYR A 106 6.51 -15.13 11.99
C TYR A 106 5.09 -14.61 12.03
N ARG A 107 4.28 -15.16 12.92
CA ARG A 107 2.89 -14.74 13.16
C ARG A 107 2.62 -14.76 14.65
N HIS A 108 2.04 -13.68 15.16
CA HIS A 108 1.59 -13.56 16.54
C HIS A 108 0.10 -13.25 16.60
N MET A 109 -0.63 -13.92 17.44
CA MET A 109 -2.06 -13.72 17.68
C MET A 109 -2.29 -13.02 19.02
N GLY A 110 -3.10 -11.97 19.01
CA GLY A 110 -3.36 -11.12 20.16
C GLY A 110 -2.49 -9.88 20.22
N PHE A 111 -2.54 -9.15 21.32
CA PHE A 111 -1.70 -7.97 21.55
C PHE A 111 -0.23 -8.35 21.60
N MET A 112 0.62 -7.59 20.91
CA MET A 112 2.07 -7.75 20.91
C MET A 112 2.74 -6.48 21.42
N ALA A 113 3.61 -6.60 22.42
CA ALA A 113 4.32 -5.46 22.96
C ALA A 113 5.34 -4.87 21.96
N GLU A 114 5.55 -3.56 22.01
CA GLU A 114 6.50 -2.86 21.12
C GLU A 114 7.88 -3.52 21.08
N LYS A 115 8.44 -3.86 22.26
CA LYS A 115 9.77 -4.49 22.37
C LYS A 115 9.87 -5.82 21.59
N ASP A 116 8.76 -6.58 21.57
CA ASP A 116 8.74 -7.88 20.91
C ASP A 116 8.62 -7.71 19.38
N ILE A 117 7.86 -6.70 18.94
CA ILE A 117 7.79 -6.32 17.52
C ILE A 117 9.18 -5.87 17.02
N VAL A 118 9.83 -4.97 17.77
CA VAL A 118 11.18 -4.49 17.45
C VAL A 118 12.16 -5.64 17.34
N ALA A 119 12.15 -6.58 18.31
CA ALA A 119 13.03 -7.74 18.28
C ALA A 119 12.87 -8.59 17.01
N VAL A 120 11.64 -8.76 16.51
CA VAL A 120 11.40 -9.49 15.26
C VAL A 120 11.89 -8.68 14.05
N LEU A 121 11.56 -7.38 13.98
CA LEU A 121 11.97 -6.52 12.87
C LEU A 121 13.51 -6.46 12.75
N ASP A 122 14.21 -6.29 13.86
CA ASP A 122 15.67 -6.22 13.89
C ASP A 122 16.31 -7.56 13.48
N LYS A 123 15.75 -8.68 13.95
CA LYS A 123 16.18 -10.03 13.54
C LYS A 123 16.02 -10.25 12.03
N LEU A 124 15.03 -9.62 11.41
CA LEU A 124 14.82 -9.69 9.96
C LEU A 124 15.69 -8.71 9.17
N GLY A 125 16.51 -7.90 9.85
CA GLY A 125 17.44 -6.97 9.22
C GLY A 125 16.79 -5.65 8.80
N ALA A 126 15.79 -5.19 9.56
CA ALA A 126 15.12 -3.90 9.35
C ALA A 126 15.79 -2.73 10.09
N ASN A 127 16.90 -2.97 10.80
CA ASN A 127 17.68 -1.96 11.54
C ASN A 127 18.65 -1.17 10.64
#